data_1c88482cff2c656a79b18f12606c91ee
#
_entry.id   1c88482cff2c656a79b18f12606c91ee
#
_cell.length_a   1.000
_cell.length_b   1.000
_cell.length_c   1.000
_cell.angle_alpha   90.00
_cell.angle_beta   90.00
_cell.angle_gamma   90.00
#
_symmetry.space_group_name_H-M   'P 1'
#
loop_
_entity.id
_entity.type
_entity.pdbx_description
1 polymer ?
#
loop_
_entity_poly.entity_id
_entity_poly.type
_entity_poly.pdbx_seq_one_letter_code
_entity_poly.pdbx_strand_id
1 'polypeptide(L)'
;MSSIAMFPCKYTPVAGVIGELSTALELQIYADEKFIADTATEHNVHPDKIKEMMYGKTSVFNQFTLERELMVNRMRSVLAEVLDTHTAYLFHGFFTLLIPQRIAHVLKVLVVNKKQSRIDRAVLEGMSLKEAKRAVRNHDFSAYSWSDFLFQKEAYDKSLYDLVIPAAGKKQEELVDEITKRYHTTSVLRTAESQRAIDDFKIEVEVERILLNNGHKVKVSVEEGRINLVVQKSVYNFNRLVEELSELAAKAGGAGQVNVTRGADYNESIYRRQKFELPSKVLFVDDEKEFVQTVAQRLISRDVGTYGVYNGSDALDLIAEDRPDIMVLDLKMPGLHGIEVLRRTKELAPEVEVIILTGHGTNEDMEKCMKFGAFAYMNKPVDIEELSETIKKANEKLHGNAFDSNQIKKVEQIRGAN
;
A
#
# COMPACT_ATOMS: atom_id res chain seq x y z
N MET A 1 10.36 9.36 -27.05
CA MET A 1 10.39 10.78 -26.65
C MET A 1 10.73 10.87 -25.16
N SER A 2 11.34 11.98 -24.74
CA SER A 2 11.67 12.20 -23.33
C SER A 2 10.47 12.74 -22.56
N SER A 3 10.43 12.51 -21.25
CA SER A 3 9.35 12.94 -20.36
C SER A 3 9.90 13.63 -19.12
N ILE A 4 9.04 14.32 -18.38
CA ILE A 4 9.37 14.93 -17.09
C ILE A 4 8.46 14.32 -16.04
N ALA A 5 9.00 14.04 -14.85
CA ALA A 5 8.23 13.59 -13.68
C ALA A 5 8.46 14.57 -12.53
N MET A 6 7.38 15.20 -12.06
CA MET A 6 7.41 16.19 -10.99
C MET A 6 6.66 15.69 -9.76
N PHE A 7 7.41 15.44 -8.68
CA PHE A 7 6.81 15.11 -7.39
C PHE A 7 6.26 16.39 -6.73
N PRO A 8 5.03 16.37 -6.18
CA PRO A 8 4.40 17.57 -5.66
C PRO A 8 4.99 18.01 -4.32
N CYS A 9 5.36 19.27 -4.23
CA CYS A 9 5.56 20.00 -2.99
C CYS A 9 4.48 21.10 -2.92
N LYS A 10 3.36 20.79 -2.28
CA LYS A 10 2.13 21.62 -2.34
C LYS A 10 2.37 23.05 -1.83
N TYR A 11 1.71 24.00 -2.45
CA TYR A 11 1.88 25.45 -2.24
C TYR A 11 3.27 25.99 -2.61
N THR A 12 3.91 25.37 -3.59
CA THR A 12 5.01 25.96 -4.37
C THR A 12 4.45 26.51 -5.70
N PRO A 13 5.17 27.37 -6.45
CA PRO A 13 4.69 27.92 -7.73
C PRO A 13 4.68 26.90 -8.88
N VAL A 14 4.36 25.62 -8.60
CA VAL A 14 4.51 24.51 -9.56
C VAL A 14 3.37 24.46 -10.57
N ALA A 15 2.14 24.85 -10.22
CA ALA A 15 1.01 24.74 -11.13
C ALA A 15 1.21 25.55 -12.45
N GLY A 16 1.70 26.78 -12.35
CA GLY A 16 2.06 27.57 -13.54
C GLY A 16 3.24 26.98 -14.30
N VAL A 17 4.26 26.45 -13.61
CA VAL A 17 5.42 25.78 -14.21
C VAL A 17 4.99 24.57 -15.04
N ILE A 18 4.05 23.74 -14.52
CA ILE A 18 3.52 22.57 -15.23
C ILE A 18 2.84 22.98 -16.54
N GLY A 19 1.96 23.99 -16.50
CA GLY A 19 1.25 24.47 -17.70
C GLY A 19 2.20 25.01 -18.76
N GLU A 20 3.20 25.79 -18.35
CA GLU A 20 4.18 26.39 -19.25
C GLU A 20 5.12 25.33 -19.86
N LEU A 21 5.65 24.40 -19.06
CA LEU A 21 6.45 23.28 -19.54
C LEU A 21 5.68 22.36 -20.51
N SER A 22 4.41 22.07 -20.19
CA SER A 22 3.55 21.25 -21.06
C SER A 22 3.39 21.89 -22.44
N THR A 23 3.18 23.21 -22.48
CA THR A 23 3.04 23.95 -23.75
C THR A 23 4.37 24.09 -24.48
N ALA A 24 5.44 24.50 -23.78
CA ALA A 24 6.74 24.78 -24.40
C ALA A 24 7.45 23.51 -24.93
N LEU A 25 7.24 22.37 -24.30
CA LEU A 25 7.89 21.12 -24.64
C LEU A 25 6.93 20.09 -25.28
N GLU A 26 5.70 20.50 -25.60
CA GLU A 26 4.64 19.65 -26.17
C GLU A 26 4.42 18.35 -25.39
N LEU A 27 4.43 18.46 -24.03
CA LEU A 27 4.25 17.34 -23.13
C LEU A 27 2.78 17.17 -22.73
N GLN A 28 2.26 15.96 -22.83
CA GLN A 28 0.92 15.64 -22.34
C GLN A 28 0.93 15.52 -20.81
N ILE A 29 0.08 16.28 -20.12
CA ILE A 29 -0.02 16.18 -18.66
C ILE A 29 -0.67 14.87 -18.27
N TYR A 30 0.00 14.13 -17.37
CA TYR A 30 -0.49 12.89 -16.76
C TYR A 30 -0.35 13.02 -15.24
N ALA A 31 -1.47 13.29 -14.57
CA ALA A 31 -1.53 13.58 -13.14
C ALA A 31 -2.08 12.41 -12.32
N ASP A 32 -2.00 12.51 -10.98
CA ASP A 32 -2.48 11.48 -10.05
C ASP A 32 -3.93 11.07 -10.33
N GLU A 33 -4.82 12.01 -10.67
CA GLU A 33 -6.23 11.71 -10.93
C GLU A 33 -6.40 10.77 -12.13
N LYS A 34 -5.67 11.03 -13.22
CA LYS A 34 -5.67 10.17 -14.41
C LYS A 34 -5.05 8.82 -14.11
N PHE A 35 -3.90 8.81 -13.42
CA PHE A 35 -3.21 7.57 -13.04
C PHE A 35 -4.07 6.68 -12.15
N ILE A 36 -4.76 7.25 -11.15
CA ILE A 36 -5.68 6.54 -10.27
C ILE A 36 -6.86 5.96 -11.08
N ALA A 37 -7.42 6.74 -12.00
CA ALA A 37 -8.53 6.27 -12.84
C ALA A 37 -8.12 5.12 -13.75
N ASP A 38 -6.96 5.21 -14.39
CA ASP A 38 -6.44 4.15 -15.25
C ASP A 38 -6.14 2.87 -14.45
N THR A 39 -5.51 3.00 -13.27
CA THR A 39 -5.24 1.88 -12.36
C THR A 39 -6.53 1.23 -11.87
N ALA A 40 -7.52 2.03 -11.50
CA ALA A 40 -8.83 1.55 -11.06
C ALA A 40 -9.54 0.75 -12.15
N THR A 41 -9.49 1.23 -13.39
CA THR A 41 -10.11 0.58 -14.54
C THR A 41 -9.41 -0.73 -14.90
N GLU A 42 -8.08 -0.72 -15.03
CA GLU A 42 -7.29 -1.88 -15.44
C GLU A 42 -7.40 -3.05 -14.45
N HIS A 43 -7.41 -2.74 -13.15
CA HIS A 43 -7.41 -3.77 -12.11
C HIS A 43 -8.75 -3.97 -11.42
N ASN A 44 -9.82 -3.32 -11.90
CA ASN A 44 -11.16 -3.38 -11.30
C ASN A 44 -11.14 -3.11 -9.78
N VAL A 45 -10.48 -2.04 -9.38
CA VAL A 45 -10.33 -1.60 -7.99
C VAL A 45 -11.01 -0.26 -7.80
N HIS A 46 -11.63 -0.04 -6.63
CA HIS A 46 -12.24 1.26 -6.34
C HIS A 46 -11.16 2.35 -6.23
N PRO A 47 -11.33 3.53 -6.89
CA PRO A 47 -10.33 4.61 -6.88
C PRO A 47 -9.92 5.07 -5.48
N ASP A 48 -10.85 5.03 -4.52
CA ASP A 48 -10.56 5.49 -3.16
C ASP A 48 -9.59 4.58 -2.42
N LYS A 49 -9.56 3.27 -2.72
CA LYS A 49 -8.53 2.37 -2.19
C LYS A 49 -7.13 2.77 -2.66
N ILE A 50 -7.00 3.15 -3.93
CA ILE A 50 -5.72 3.60 -4.48
C ILE A 50 -5.28 4.91 -3.82
N LYS A 51 -6.22 5.87 -3.65
CA LYS A 51 -5.95 7.15 -2.95
C LYS A 51 -5.53 6.92 -1.50
N GLU A 52 -6.21 6.01 -0.79
CA GLU A 52 -5.86 5.66 0.58
C GLU A 52 -4.43 5.09 0.67
N MET A 53 -4.03 4.21 -0.26
CA MET A 53 -2.68 3.66 -0.32
C MET A 53 -1.61 4.72 -0.63
N MET A 54 -1.92 5.69 -1.50
CA MET A 54 -0.99 6.76 -1.90
C MET A 54 -0.88 7.87 -0.85
N TYR A 55 -2.00 8.31 -0.29
CA TYR A 55 -2.07 9.53 0.53
C TYR A 55 -2.37 9.25 2.01
N GLY A 56 -2.87 8.06 2.32
CA GLY A 56 -3.27 7.66 3.67
C GLY A 56 -2.11 7.17 4.54
N LYS A 57 -2.45 6.87 5.78
CA LYS A 57 -1.54 6.16 6.68
C LYS A 57 -1.42 4.70 6.25
N THR A 58 -0.26 4.09 6.46
CA THR A 58 -0.11 2.64 6.28
C THR A 58 -0.96 1.93 7.31
N SER A 59 -1.80 0.97 6.85
CA SER A 59 -2.56 0.09 7.75
C SER A 59 -1.65 -0.62 8.74
N VAL A 60 -2.07 -0.72 9.99
CA VAL A 60 -1.34 -1.49 11.02
C VAL A 60 -1.28 -2.98 10.68
N PHE A 61 -2.20 -3.46 9.83
CA PHE A 61 -2.26 -4.85 9.37
C PHE A 61 -1.42 -5.12 8.12
N ASN A 62 -0.88 -4.10 7.46
CA ASN A 62 -0.17 -4.27 6.18
C ASN A 62 1.03 -5.23 6.26
N GLN A 63 1.68 -5.32 7.43
CA GLN A 63 2.78 -6.27 7.65
C GLN A 63 2.35 -7.75 7.49
N PHE A 64 1.04 -8.03 7.52
CA PHE A 64 0.46 -9.37 7.42
C PHE A 64 -0.26 -9.60 6.09
N THR A 65 -0.94 -8.60 5.54
CA THR A 65 -1.85 -8.74 4.40
C THR A 65 -1.20 -8.50 3.04
N LEU A 66 -0.03 -7.84 3.01
CA LEU A 66 0.63 -7.39 1.77
C LEU A 66 -0.26 -6.54 0.83
N GLU A 67 -1.39 -6.01 1.33
CA GLU A 67 -2.37 -5.26 0.50
C GLU A 67 -1.72 -4.04 -0.17
N ARG A 68 -0.85 -3.35 0.57
CA ARG A 68 -0.19 -2.15 0.04
C ARG A 68 0.83 -2.51 -1.03
N GLU A 69 1.59 -3.59 -0.83
CA GLU A 69 2.54 -4.12 -1.82
C GLU A 69 1.82 -4.56 -3.10
N LEU A 70 0.72 -5.31 -2.97
CA LEU A 70 -0.10 -5.73 -4.10
C LEU A 70 -0.70 -4.54 -4.86
N MET A 71 -1.17 -3.51 -4.14
CA MET A 71 -1.69 -2.31 -4.77
C MET A 71 -0.59 -1.54 -5.49
N VAL A 72 0.58 -1.36 -4.88
CA VAL A 72 1.75 -0.72 -5.51
C VAL A 72 2.18 -1.49 -6.75
N ASN A 73 2.18 -2.82 -6.71
CA ASN A 73 2.49 -3.64 -7.88
C ASN A 73 1.49 -3.40 -9.03
N ARG A 74 0.17 -3.32 -8.75
CA ARG A 74 -0.86 -2.97 -9.74
C ARG A 74 -0.64 -1.56 -10.33
N MET A 75 -0.29 -0.60 -9.49
CA MET A 75 0.05 0.75 -9.94
C MET A 75 1.29 0.76 -10.83
N ARG A 76 2.33 -0.01 -10.47
CA ARG A 76 3.55 -0.16 -11.26
C ARG A 76 3.29 -0.84 -12.62
N SER A 77 2.34 -1.78 -12.71
CA SER A 77 1.99 -2.41 -13.99
C SER A 77 1.38 -1.42 -14.98
N VAL A 78 0.43 -0.59 -14.52
CA VAL A 78 -0.14 0.47 -15.35
C VAL A 78 0.93 1.49 -15.78
N LEU A 79 1.79 1.88 -14.83
CA LEU A 79 2.87 2.81 -15.10
C LEU A 79 3.86 2.26 -16.14
N ALA A 80 4.19 0.97 -16.10
CA ALA A 80 5.09 0.32 -17.04
C ALA A 80 4.54 0.40 -18.48
N GLU A 81 3.23 0.21 -18.67
CA GLU A 81 2.60 0.36 -19.98
C GLU A 81 2.59 1.82 -20.47
N VAL A 82 2.30 2.78 -19.58
CA VAL A 82 2.33 4.21 -19.91
C VAL A 82 3.74 4.66 -20.31
N LEU A 83 4.78 4.20 -19.61
CA LEU A 83 6.18 4.52 -19.92
C LEU A 83 6.66 3.92 -21.23
N ASP A 84 6.09 2.81 -21.67
CA ASP A 84 6.45 2.16 -22.94
C ASP A 84 5.83 2.87 -24.16
N THR A 85 4.86 3.72 -23.98
CA THR A 85 4.28 4.50 -25.08
C THR A 85 5.31 5.44 -25.72
N HIS A 86 5.05 5.85 -26.97
CA HIS A 86 5.85 6.88 -27.64
C HIS A 86 5.44 8.31 -27.31
N THR A 87 4.47 8.49 -26.40
CA THR A 87 4.00 9.80 -25.96
C THR A 87 4.97 10.44 -24.98
N ALA A 88 5.23 11.72 -25.16
CA ALA A 88 6.01 12.52 -24.22
C ALA A 88 5.07 13.06 -23.12
N TYR A 89 5.33 12.70 -21.87
CA TYR A 89 4.50 13.08 -20.75
C TYR A 89 5.17 14.07 -19.82
N LEU A 90 4.37 14.93 -19.21
CA LEU A 90 4.66 15.60 -17.96
C LEU A 90 3.86 14.90 -16.87
N PHE A 91 4.51 13.96 -16.19
CA PHE A 91 3.97 13.26 -15.04
C PHE A 91 3.97 14.16 -13.82
N HIS A 92 2.85 14.25 -13.11
CA HIS A 92 2.76 15.06 -11.89
C HIS A 92 1.93 14.36 -10.82
N GLY A 93 2.53 14.05 -9.69
CA GLY A 93 1.84 13.43 -8.58
C GLY A 93 2.72 12.51 -7.73
N PHE A 94 2.12 11.89 -6.74
CA PHE A 94 2.77 10.95 -5.84
C PHE A 94 3.26 9.68 -6.57
N PHE A 95 2.52 9.25 -7.60
CA PHE A 95 2.91 8.08 -8.39
C PHE A 95 4.25 8.24 -9.12
N THR A 96 4.74 9.47 -9.30
CA THR A 96 6.02 9.72 -9.96
C THR A 96 7.20 9.06 -9.25
N LEU A 97 7.09 8.79 -7.94
CA LEU A 97 8.09 8.01 -7.19
C LEU A 97 8.13 6.53 -7.56
N LEU A 98 7.11 6.01 -8.26
CA LEU A 98 7.11 4.63 -8.75
C LEU A 98 7.95 4.45 -10.02
N ILE A 99 8.36 5.55 -10.68
CA ILE A 99 9.20 5.52 -11.89
C ILE A 99 10.63 5.15 -11.49
N PRO A 100 11.17 3.99 -11.96
CA PRO A 100 12.54 3.58 -11.64
C PRO A 100 13.57 4.62 -12.08
N GLN A 101 14.61 4.83 -11.26
CA GLN A 101 15.68 5.80 -11.60
C GLN A 101 16.45 5.42 -12.86
N ARG A 102 16.58 4.12 -13.16
CA ARG A 102 17.25 3.60 -14.35
C ARG A 102 16.56 3.97 -15.69
N ILE A 103 15.29 4.43 -15.64
CA ILE A 103 14.57 4.94 -16.83
C ILE A 103 15.02 6.39 -17.07
N ALA A 104 16.18 6.56 -17.68
CA ALA A 104 16.89 7.84 -17.80
C ALA A 104 16.18 8.89 -18.67
N HIS A 105 15.30 8.50 -19.62
CA HIS A 105 14.55 9.44 -20.45
C HIS A 105 13.35 10.10 -19.74
N VAL A 106 13.16 9.84 -18.47
CA VAL A 106 12.21 10.54 -17.60
C VAL A 106 12.97 11.39 -16.60
N LEU A 107 13.04 12.69 -16.82
CA LEU A 107 13.70 13.64 -15.91
C LEU A 107 12.87 13.81 -14.63
N LYS A 108 13.39 13.36 -13.50
CA LYS A 108 12.73 13.49 -12.20
C LYS A 108 13.09 14.82 -11.54
N VAL A 109 12.06 15.65 -11.34
CA VAL A 109 12.21 17.02 -10.85
C VAL A 109 11.47 17.21 -9.53
N LEU A 110 12.12 17.85 -8.59
CA LEU A 110 11.50 18.36 -7.37
C LEU A 110 11.67 19.87 -7.30
N VAL A 111 10.58 20.61 -7.27
CA VAL A 111 10.58 22.05 -6.93
C VAL A 111 10.14 22.18 -5.47
N VAL A 112 11.05 22.62 -4.61
CA VAL A 112 10.86 22.65 -3.15
C VAL A 112 10.91 24.07 -2.60
N ASN A 113 10.14 24.33 -1.52
CA ASN A 113 10.19 25.59 -0.81
C ASN A 113 10.14 25.39 0.71
N LYS A 114 10.59 26.40 1.47
CA LYS A 114 10.52 26.39 2.93
C LYS A 114 9.06 26.29 3.40
N LYS A 115 8.85 25.55 4.48
CA LYS A 115 7.50 25.32 5.05
C LYS A 115 6.75 26.62 5.30
N GLN A 116 7.41 27.66 5.84
CA GLN A 116 6.77 28.95 6.09
C GLN A 116 6.31 29.62 4.79
N SER A 117 7.16 29.66 3.75
CA SER A 117 6.80 30.23 2.45
C SER A 117 5.61 29.53 1.79
N ARG A 118 5.47 28.22 2.01
CA ARG A 118 4.33 27.44 1.52
C ARG A 118 3.04 27.78 2.28
N ILE A 119 3.14 27.98 3.62
CA ILE A 119 2.01 28.44 4.44
C ILE A 119 1.58 29.84 4.01
N ASP A 120 2.53 30.76 3.84
CA ASP A 120 2.25 32.14 3.44
C ASP A 120 1.54 32.17 2.06
N ARG A 121 1.98 31.33 1.12
CA ARG A 121 1.35 31.20 -0.19
C ARG A 121 -0.08 30.64 -0.08
N ALA A 122 -0.32 29.60 0.71
CA ALA A 122 -1.65 29.06 0.94
C ALA A 122 -2.61 30.12 1.53
N VAL A 123 -2.11 31.01 2.38
CA VAL A 123 -2.88 32.15 2.90
C VAL A 123 -3.18 33.18 1.79
N LEU A 124 -2.22 33.46 0.92
CA LEU A 124 -2.45 34.34 -0.25
C LEU A 124 -3.46 33.74 -1.24
N GLU A 125 -3.58 32.42 -1.32
CA GLU A 125 -4.57 31.69 -2.10
C GLU A 125 -5.96 31.62 -1.42
N GLY A 126 -6.15 32.33 -0.27
CA GLY A 126 -7.45 32.52 0.38
C GLY A 126 -7.72 31.65 1.61
N MET A 127 -6.74 30.85 2.06
CA MET A 127 -6.90 30.04 3.29
C MET A 127 -6.67 30.89 4.54
N SER A 128 -7.37 30.54 5.63
CA SER A 128 -6.97 31.01 6.95
C SER A 128 -5.61 30.43 7.35
N LEU A 129 -4.85 31.13 8.19
CA LEU A 129 -3.54 30.67 8.68
C LEU A 129 -3.61 29.28 9.33
N LYS A 130 -4.71 28.96 10.03
CA LYS A 130 -4.93 27.66 10.68
C LYS A 130 -5.11 26.55 9.64
N GLU A 131 -5.91 26.79 8.62
CA GLU A 131 -6.14 25.88 7.51
C GLU A 131 -4.87 25.66 6.68
N ALA A 132 -4.16 26.74 6.34
CA ALA A 132 -2.89 26.68 5.61
C ALA A 132 -1.85 25.82 6.33
N LYS A 133 -1.65 26.03 7.65
CA LYS A 133 -0.76 25.20 8.49
C LYS A 133 -1.18 23.73 8.50
N ARG A 134 -2.49 23.45 8.60
CA ARG A 134 -3.01 22.08 8.57
C ARG A 134 -2.81 21.44 7.20
N ALA A 135 -3.11 22.15 6.12
CA ALA A 135 -3.00 21.65 4.76
C ALA A 135 -1.54 21.30 4.37
N VAL A 136 -0.58 22.19 4.71
CA VAL A 136 0.86 21.91 4.50
C VAL A 136 1.32 20.71 5.31
N ARG A 137 0.94 20.63 6.59
CA ARG A 137 1.30 19.50 7.45
C ARG A 137 0.75 18.17 6.94
N ASN A 138 -0.52 18.14 6.53
CA ASN A 138 -1.16 16.92 6.04
C ASN A 138 -0.50 16.45 4.74
N HIS A 139 -0.18 17.37 3.81
CA HIS A 139 0.52 17.03 2.59
C HIS A 139 1.93 16.47 2.88
N ASP A 140 2.70 17.11 3.76
CA ASP A 140 4.05 16.64 4.12
C ASP A 140 3.99 15.27 4.81
N PHE A 141 2.97 15.02 5.62
CA PHE A 141 2.74 13.72 6.25
C PHE A 141 2.45 12.63 5.20
N SER A 142 1.54 12.90 4.24
CA SER A 142 1.24 11.95 3.17
C SER A 142 2.46 11.69 2.29
N ALA A 143 3.20 12.74 1.93
CA ALA A 143 4.42 12.63 1.14
C ALA A 143 5.48 11.77 1.87
N TYR A 144 5.69 12.01 3.16
CA TYR A 144 6.58 11.21 3.99
C TYR A 144 6.13 9.75 4.05
N SER A 145 4.86 9.49 4.39
CA SER A 145 4.34 8.12 4.51
C SER A 145 4.47 7.32 3.22
N TRP A 146 4.36 7.99 2.06
CA TRP A 146 4.51 7.38 0.76
C TRP A 146 5.97 7.05 0.44
N SER A 147 6.87 8.02 0.60
CA SER A 147 8.30 7.82 0.31
C SER A 147 8.98 6.86 1.30
N ASP A 148 8.60 6.92 2.58
CA ASP A 148 9.09 6.00 3.61
C ASP A 148 8.69 4.55 3.30
N PHE A 149 7.43 4.33 2.90
CA PHE A 149 6.96 3.02 2.49
C PHE A 149 7.73 2.47 1.28
N LEU A 150 8.00 3.31 0.27
CA LEU A 150 8.67 2.88 -0.97
C LEU A 150 10.18 2.70 -0.80
N PHE A 151 10.84 3.59 -0.06
CA PHE A 151 12.30 3.73 -0.08
C PHE A 151 12.95 3.84 1.29
N GLN A 152 12.18 3.93 2.37
CA GLN A 152 12.66 4.27 3.72
C GLN A 152 13.47 5.59 3.73
N LYS A 153 12.97 6.59 3.00
CA LYS A 153 13.59 7.92 2.82
C LYS A 153 12.55 9.02 2.98
N GLU A 154 13.06 10.22 3.31
CA GLU A 154 12.26 11.45 3.28
C GLU A 154 11.78 11.76 1.85
N ALA A 155 10.55 12.29 1.72
CA ALA A 155 9.96 12.60 0.42
C ALA A 155 10.77 13.60 -0.42
N TYR A 156 11.50 14.47 0.25
CA TYR A 156 12.32 15.52 -0.39
C TYR A 156 13.81 15.21 -0.37
N ASP A 157 14.19 13.94 -0.17
CA ASP A 157 15.56 13.47 -0.28
C ASP A 157 16.06 13.64 -1.72
N LYS A 158 17.17 14.35 -1.86
CA LYS A 158 17.76 14.68 -3.16
C LYS A 158 18.12 13.44 -4.00
N SER A 159 18.40 12.32 -3.36
CA SER A 159 18.74 11.06 -4.05
C SER A 159 17.58 10.45 -4.83
N LEU A 160 16.35 10.94 -4.67
CA LEU A 160 15.16 10.47 -5.39
C LEU A 160 14.94 11.23 -6.72
N TYR A 161 15.70 12.31 -6.97
CA TYR A 161 15.47 13.21 -8.09
C TYR A 161 16.75 13.50 -8.87
N ASP A 162 16.59 13.74 -10.17
CA ASP A 162 17.68 14.15 -11.07
C ASP A 162 17.96 15.67 -10.96
N LEU A 163 16.92 16.43 -10.57
CA LEU A 163 16.99 17.88 -10.42
C LEU A 163 16.15 18.34 -9.23
N VAL A 164 16.77 19.03 -8.28
CA VAL A 164 16.08 19.63 -7.12
C VAL A 164 16.28 21.14 -7.16
N ILE A 165 15.17 21.89 -7.30
CA ILE A 165 15.20 23.34 -7.45
C ILE A 165 14.54 24.02 -6.25
N PRO A 166 15.28 24.80 -5.45
CA PRO A 166 14.70 25.68 -4.46
C PRO A 166 13.92 26.81 -5.15
N ALA A 167 12.62 26.94 -4.86
CA ALA A 167 11.77 27.97 -5.45
C ALA A 167 11.91 29.36 -4.77
N ALA A 168 12.60 29.44 -3.64
CA ALA A 168 12.76 30.67 -2.89
C ALA A 168 13.47 31.76 -3.72
N GLY A 169 12.80 32.90 -3.93
CA GLY A 169 13.34 34.05 -4.67
C GLY A 169 13.38 33.88 -6.19
N LYS A 170 12.92 32.74 -6.74
CA LYS A 170 12.84 32.50 -8.18
C LYS A 170 11.45 32.84 -8.73
N LYS A 171 11.42 33.44 -9.92
CA LYS A 171 10.22 33.61 -10.73
C LYS A 171 9.88 32.31 -11.46
N GLN A 172 8.63 32.19 -11.92
CA GLN A 172 8.15 31.02 -12.66
C GLN A 172 8.99 30.76 -13.91
N GLU A 173 9.32 31.79 -14.67
CA GLU A 173 10.12 31.70 -15.90
C GLU A 173 11.51 31.12 -15.64
N GLU A 174 12.13 31.48 -14.50
CA GLU A 174 13.46 30.97 -14.12
C GLU A 174 13.42 29.45 -13.78
N LEU A 175 12.33 29.00 -13.16
CA LEU A 175 12.10 27.57 -12.87
C LEU A 175 11.89 26.78 -14.16
N VAL A 176 11.07 27.31 -15.07
CA VAL A 176 10.81 26.70 -16.40
C VAL A 176 12.10 26.60 -17.20
N ASP A 177 12.90 27.67 -17.25
CA ASP A 177 14.16 27.72 -17.98
C ASP A 177 15.19 26.69 -17.45
N GLU A 178 15.31 26.58 -16.12
CA GLU A 178 16.22 25.63 -15.49
C GLU A 178 15.83 24.16 -15.77
N ILE A 179 14.52 23.85 -15.71
CA ILE A 179 14.01 22.51 -16.04
C ILE A 179 14.20 22.23 -17.54
N THR A 180 13.85 23.17 -18.41
CA THR A 180 13.98 23.05 -19.86
C THR A 180 15.43 22.80 -20.28
N LYS A 181 16.39 23.56 -19.71
CA LYS A 181 17.82 23.33 -19.94
C LYS A 181 18.25 21.91 -19.57
N ARG A 182 17.79 21.41 -18.43
CA ARG A 182 18.10 20.03 -18.00
C ARG A 182 17.44 18.97 -18.88
N TYR A 183 16.20 19.22 -19.30
CA TYR A 183 15.44 18.30 -20.19
C TYR A 183 16.12 18.08 -21.54
N HIS A 184 16.74 19.12 -22.10
CA HIS A 184 17.45 19.04 -23.38
C HIS A 184 18.87 18.44 -23.29
N THR A 185 19.29 17.97 -22.12
CA THR A 185 20.60 17.30 -22.02
C THR A 185 20.55 15.88 -22.61
N THR A 186 21.68 15.40 -23.10
CA THR A 186 21.81 14.06 -23.67
C THR A 186 21.47 12.95 -22.67
N SER A 187 21.59 13.22 -21.37
CA SER A 187 21.25 12.26 -20.31
C SER A 187 19.76 11.94 -20.18
N VAL A 188 18.89 12.75 -20.78
CA VAL A 188 17.43 12.60 -20.75
C VAL A 188 16.87 12.04 -22.08
N LEU A 189 17.73 11.64 -23.01
CA LEU A 189 17.27 11.07 -24.29
C LEU A 189 16.78 9.63 -24.12
N ARG A 190 15.72 9.27 -24.86
CA ARG A 190 15.29 7.86 -24.97
C ARG A 190 16.30 7.09 -25.81
N THR A 191 17.07 6.23 -25.18
CA THR A 191 18.10 5.38 -25.77
C THR A 191 17.64 3.92 -25.77
N ALA A 192 18.36 3.04 -26.49
CA ALA A 192 18.12 1.60 -26.43
C ALA A 192 18.33 1.04 -25.00
N GLU A 193 19.24 1.62 -24.21
CA GLU A 193 19.46 1.25 -22.82
C GLU A 193 18.25 1.65 -21.95
N SER A 194 17.74 2.87 -22.12
CA SER A 194 16.56 3.34 -21.43
C SER A 194 15.29 2.58 -21.83
N GLN A 195 15.19 2.09 -23.07
CA GLN A 195 14.11 1.19 -23.49
C GLN A 195 14.24 -0.17 -22.80
N ARG A 196 15.41 -0.77 -22.78
CA ARG A 196 15.66 -2.02 -22.04
C ARG A 196 15.30 -1.88 -20.55
N ALA A 197 15.55 -0.71 -19.95
CA ALA A 197 15.14 -0.46 -18.57
C ALA A 197 13.61 -0.50 -18.38
N ILE A 198 12.81 -0.13 -19.39
CA ILE A 198 11.34 -0.29 -19.36
C ILE A 198 10.98 -1.79 -19.49
N ASP A 199 11.61 -2.50 -20.42
CA ASP A 199 11.36 -3.92 -20.62
C ASP A 199 11.69 -4.71 -19.34
N ASP A 200 12.82 -4.43 -18.71
CA ASP A 200 13.21 -4.97 -17.40
C ASP A 200 12.21 -4.60 -16.30
N PHE A 201 11.67 -3.39 -16.33
CA PHE A 201 10.66 -2.96 -15.37
C PHE A 201 9.34 -3.72 -15.51
N LYS A 202 8.91 -4.01 -16.73
CA LYS A 202 7.74 -4.87 -17.01
C LYS A 202 7.93 -6.28 -16.45
N ILE A 203 9.09 -6.88 -16.70
CA ILE A 203 9.43 -8.21 -16.16
C ILE A 203 9.46 -8.16 -14.62
N GLU A 204 10.08 -7.14 -14.04
CA GLU A 204 10.16 -6.96 -12.58
C GLU A 204 8.78 -6.92 -11.94
N VAL A 205 7.85 -6.13 -12.50
CA VAL A 205 6.47 -6.01 -12.02
C VAL A 205 5.72 -7.34 -12.13
N GLU A 206 5.89 -8.08 -13.21
CA GLU A 206 5.22 -9.37 -13.40
C GLU A 206 5.76 -10.45 -12.45
N VAL A 207 7.08 -10.52 -12.25
CA VAL A 207 7.72 -11.40 -11.26
C VAL A 207 7.21 -11.06 -9.86
N GLU A 208 7.22 -9.78 -9.51
CA GLU A 208 6.74 -9.31 -8.20
C GLU A 208 5.25 -9.68 -7.98
N ARG A 209 4.40 -9.52 -9.01
CA ARG A 209 2.99 -9.91 -8.97
C ARG A 209 2.81 -11.40 -8.67
N ILE A 210 3.56 -12.26 -9.37
CA ILE A 210 3.50 -13.71 -9.16
C ILE A 210 3.96 -14.07 -7.76
N LEU A 211 5.05 -13.49 -7.29
CA LEU A 211 5.60 -13.77 -5.96
C LEU A 211 4.66 -13.28 -4.85
N LEU A 212 4.13 -12.07 -4.95
CA LEU A 212 3.17 -11.53 -3.97
C LEU A 212 1.89 -12.36 -3.91
N ASN A 213 1.33 -12.79 -5.04
CA ASN A 213 0.14 -13.65 -5.09
C ASN A 213 0.38 -15.05 -4.51
N ASN A 214 1.62 -15.50 -4.46
CA ASN A 214 2.04 -16.74 -3.78
C ASN A 214 2.57 -16.47 -2.36
N GLY A 215 2.44 -15.22 -1.88
CA GLY A 215 2.77 -14.82 -0.52
C GLY A 215 4.23 -14.57 -0.24
N HIS A 216 5.03 -14.44 -1.26
CA HIS A 216 6.44 -14.14 -1.10
C HIS A 216 6.70 -12.64 -1.21
N LYS A 217 7.04 -12.00 -0.09
CA LYS A 217 7.57 -10.63 -0.08
C LYS A 217 9.09 -10.69 -0.19
N VAL A 218 9.59 -10.60 -1.40
CA VAL A 218 11.03 -10.53 -1.70
C VAL A 218 11.31 -9.29 -2.54
N LYS A 219 12.50 -8.74 -2.40
CA LYS A 219 12.91 -7.63 -3.26
C LYS A 219 13.27 -8.18 -4.63
N VAL A 220 12.58 -7.71 -5.66
CA VAL A 220 12.80 -8.06 -7.06
C VAL A 220 13.58 -6.96 -7.74
N SER A 221 14.57 -7.29 -8.54
CA SER A 221 15.17 -6.39 -9.51
C SER A 221 15.53 -7.17 -10.78
N VAL A 222 15.38 -6.51 -11.93
CA VAL A 222 15.70 -7.10 -13.23
C VAL A 222 16.69 -6.18 -13.94
N GLU A 223 17.78 -6.76 -14.44
CA GLU A 223 18.83 -6.04 -15.17
C GLU A 223 19.23 -6.87 -16.40
N GLU A 224 19.05 -6.31 -17.59
CA GLU A 224 19.30 -6.98 -18.88
C GLU A 224 18.62 -8.35 -18.97
N GLY A 225 17.35 -8.44 -18.50
CA GLY A 225 16.57 -9.67 -18.47
C GLY A 225 16.96 -10.66 -17.37
N ARG A 226 17.98 -10.39 -16.56
CA ARG A 226 18.40 -11.22 -15.41
C ARG A 226 17.59 -10.86 -14.19
N ILE A 227 16.92 -11.84 -13.59
CA ILE A 227 16.06 -11.67 -12.42
C ILE A 227 16.89 -11.89 -11.16
N ASN A 228 16.98 -10.88 -10.29
CA ASN A 228 17.62 -10.96 -8.99
C ASN A 228 16.55 -10.86 -7.89
N LEU A 229 16.48 -11.88 -7.04
CA LEU A 229 15.57 -11.97 -5.91
C LEU A 229 16.37 -11.89 -4.61
N VAL A 230 16.04 -10.92 -3.74
CA VAL A 230 16.73 -10.75 -2.46
C VAL A 230 15.76 -11.07 -1.32
N VAL A 231 16.02 -12.17 -0.61
CA VAL A 231 15.23 -12.62 0.52
C VAL A 231 15.72 -11.94 1.80
N GLN A 232 14.88 -11.13 2.42
CA GLN A 232 15.21 -10.37 3.62
C GLN A 232 14.89 -11.12 4.92
N LYS A 233 13.88 -12.01 4.90
CA LYS A 233 13.47 -12.79 6.08
C LYS A 233 14.11 -14.16 6.07
N SER A 234 14.60 -14.61 7.23
CA SER A 234 15.18 -15.93 7.39
C SER A 234 14.16 -17.05 7.23
N VAL A 235 14.56 -18.14 6.61
CA VAL A 235 13.72 -19.30 6.34
C VAL A 235 14.41 -20.59 6.83
N TYR A 236 13.61 -21.55 7.28
CA TYR A 236 14.12 -22.84 7.78
C TYR A 236 14.90 -23.63 6.71
N ASN A 237 14.48 -23.57 5.44
CA ASN A 237 15.17 -24.23 4.33
C ASN A 237 15.31 -23.27 3.15
N PHE A 238 16.43 -22.55 3.11
CA PHE A 238 16.71 -21.58 2.06
C PHE A 238 16.83 -22.22 0.68
N ASN A 239 17.42 -23.41 0.55
CA ASN A 239 17.58 -24.07 -0.75
C ASN A 239 16.23 -24.41 -1.39
N ARG A 240 15.28 -24.91 -0.59
CA ARG A 240 13.92 -25.17 -1.07
C ARG A 240 13.19 -23.89 -1.46
N LEU A 241 13.37 -22.80 -0.71
CA LEU A 241 12.82 -21.50 -1.08
C LEU A 241 13.43 -20.99 -2.39
N VAL A 242 14.74 -21.18 -2.61
CA VAL A 242 15.42 -20.83 -3.88
C VAL A 242 14.77 -21.55 -5.06
N GLU A 243 14.52 -22.87 -4.95
CA GLU A 243 13.84 -23.66 -5.98
C GLU A 243 12.43 -23.11 -6.25
N GLU A 244 11.63 -22.89 -5.20
CA GLU A 244 10.25 -22.38 -5.29
C GLU A 244 10.21 -20.98 -5.93
N LEU A 245 11.04 -20.04 -5.47
CA LEU A 245 11.10 -18.69 -6.02
C LEU A 245 11.58 -18.69 -7.48
N SER A 246 12.54 -19.57 -7.82
CA SER A 246 13.03 -19.69 -9.19
C SER A 246 11.97 -20.24 -10.13
N GLU A 247 11.21 -21.26 -9.72
CA GLU A 247 10.09 -21.80 -10.49
C GLU A 247 8.97 -20.77 -10.69
N LEU A 248 8.65 -19.98 -9.65
CA LEU A 248 7.63 -18.93 -9.73
C LEU A 248 8.08 -17.80 -10.64
N ALA A 249 9.32 -17.33 -10.51
CA ALA A 249 9.87 -16.26 -11.34
C ALA A 249 9.98 -16.66 -12.82
N ALA A 250 10.28 -17.92 -13.12
CA ALA A 250 10.32 -18.43 -14.50
C ALA A 250 8.96 -18.35 -15.21
N LYS A 251 7.84 -18.37 -14.47
CA LYS A 251 6.48 -18.22 -15.05
C LYS A 251 6.20 -16.82 -15.58
N ALA A 252 6.98 -15.81 -15.19
CA ALA A 252 6.83 -14.45 -15.69
C ALA A 252 7.32 -14.24 -17.15
N GLY A 253 7.73 -15.29 -17.81
CA GLY A 253 8.12 -15.25 -19.24
C GLY A 253 9.54 -14.74 -19.51
N GLY A 254 10.34 -14.52 -18.47
CA GLY A 254 11.76 -14.19 -18.63
C GLY A 254 12.58 -15.44 -18.94
N ALA A 255 13.20 -15.49 -20.12
CA ALA A 255 14.23 -16.50 -20.44
C ALA A 255 15.53 -16.26 -19.64
N GLY A 256 15.51 -15.35 -18.68
CA GLY A 256 16.65 -14.89 -17.92
C GLY A 256 17.03 -15.83 -16.77
N GLN A 257 18.30 -15.81 -16.42
CA GLN A 257 18.81 -16.47 -15.23
C GLN A 257 18.19 -15.86 -13.98
N VAL A 258 17.58 -16.68 -13.11
CA VAL A 258 17.07 -16.26 -11.80
C VAL A 258 18.17 -16.47 -10.75
N ASN A 259 18.54 -15.40 -10.10
CA ASN A 259 19.51 -15.39 -9.01
C ASN A 259 18.81 -15.06 -7.69
N VAL A 260 18.88 -15.95 -6.71
CA VAL A 260 18.25 -15.76 -5.39
C VAL A 260 19.34 -15.62 -4.33
N THR A 261 19.34 -14.48 -3.63
CA THR A 261 20.34 -14.14 -2.62
C THR A 261 19.71 -13.77 -1.28
N ARG A 262 20.51 -13.86 -0.22
CA ARG A 262 20.13 -13.37 1.11
C ARG A 262 20.42 -11.87 1.20
N GLY A 263 19.46 -11.09 1.72
CA GLY A 263 19.64 -9.68 2.00
C GLY A 263 20.42 -9.39 3.27
N ALA A 264 20.81 -8.13 3.46
CA ALA A 264 21.54 -7.70 4.67
C ALA A 264 20.72 -7.88 5.97
N ASP A 265 19.39 -7.77 5.87
CA ASP A 265 18.46 -7.92 6.99
C ASP A 265 18.01 -9.38 7.20
N TYR A 266 18.71 -10.35 6.58
CA TYR A 266 18.41 -11.77 6.71
C TYR A 266 18.74 -12.26 8.12
N ASN A 267 17.74 -12.14 9.04
CA ASN A 267 17.85 -12.58 10.42
C ASN A 267 17.22 -13.97 10.61
N GLU A 268 17.74 -14.76 11.56
CA GLU A 268 17.33 -16.14 11.84
C GLU A 268 15.96 -16.27 12.54
N SER A 269 14.94 -15.55 12.12
CA SER A 269 13.58 -15.82 12.57
C SER A 269 12.93 -16.87 11.67
N ILE A 270 12.32 -17.89 12.25
CA ILE A 270 11.76 -19.02 11.53
C ILE A 270 10.59 -18.56 10.66
N TYR A 271 10.79 -18.60 9.34
CA TYR A 271 9.73 -18.37 8.35
C TYR A 271 9.01 -19.70 8.12
N ARG A 272 7.70 -19.75 8.35
CA ARG A 272 6.86 -20.90 7.99
C ARG A 272 6.22 -20.66 6.63
N ARG A 273 6.21 -21.69 5.79
CA ARG A 273 5.61 -21.72 4.47
C ARG A 273 4.10 -21.53 4.61
N GLN A 274 3.56 -20.49 3.97
CA GLN A 274 2.12 -20.25 3.89
C GLN A 274 1.56 -20.69 2.54
N LYS A 275 0.47 -21.48 2.60
CA LYS A 275 -0.51 -21.46 1.51
C LYS A 275 -1.40 -20.25 1.78
N PHE A 276 -1.31 -19.25 0.92
CA PHE A 276 -2.08 -18.03 1.06
C PHE A 276 -3.57 -18.25 0.72
N GLU A 277 -4.35 -18.38 1.74
CA GLU A 277 -5.60 -17.66 1.85
C GLU A 277 -5.20 -16.32 2.46
N LEU A 278 -5.69 -15.19 1.95
CA LEU A 278 -5.34 -13.84 2.44
C LEU A 278 -5.33 -13.83 3.97
N PRO A 279 -4.23 -13.45 4.64
CA PRO A 279 -4.21 -13.43 6.10
C PRO A 279 -5.27 -12.44 6.58
N SER A 280 -6.15 -12.89 7.47
CA SER A 280 -7.18 -12.04 8.07
C SER A 280 -6.52 -10.94 8.89
N LYS A 281 -7.04 -9.72 8.80
CA LYS A 281 -6.70 -8.62 9.72
C LYS A 281 -7.44 -8.88 11.02
N VAL A 282 -6.77 -9.42 12.03
CA VAL A 282 -7.37 -9.74 13.32
C VAL A 282 -7.02 -8.69 14.36
N LEU A 283 -8.02 -8.01 14.89
CA LEU A 283 -7.88 -7.09 16.01
C LEU A 283 -8.20 -7.81 17.32
N PHE A 284 -7.23 -7.86 18.24
CA PHE A 284 -7.45 -8.30 19.61
C PHE A 284 -7.74 -7.11 20.53
N VAL A 285 -8.81 -7.21 21.30
CA VAL A 285 -9.27 -6.17 22.24
C VAL A 285 -9.42 -6.78 23.62
N ASP A 286 -8.45 -6.50 24.51
CA ASP A 286 -8.39 -7.11 25.82
C ASP A 286 -7.43 -6.29 26.71
N ASP A 287 -7.79 -6.01 27.96
CA ASP A 287 -6.96 -5.20 28.86
C ASP A 287 -5.78 -5.96 29.48
N GLU A 288 -5.78 -7.28 29.39
CA GLU A 288 -4.66 -8.14 29.79
C GLU A 288 -3.53 -8.14 28.74
N LYS A 289 -2.65 -7.15 28.79
CA LYS A 289 -1.56 -6.96 27.81
C LYS A 289 -0.70 -8.19 27.55
N GLU A 290 -0.32 -8.91 28.61
CA GLU A 290 0.50 -10.14 28.50
C GLU A 290 -0.26 -11.26 27.79
N PHE A 291 -1.56 -11.37 28.02
CA PHE A 291 -2.42 -12.31 27.30
C PHE A 291 -2.49 -11.97 25.83
N VAL A 292 -2.81 -10.72 25.47
CA VAL A 292 -2.86 -10.25 24.07
C VAL A 292 -1.54 -10.52 23.36
N GLN A 293 -0.40 -10.14 23.96
CA GLN A 293 0.90 -10.35 23.35
C GLN A 293 1.21 -11.84 23.13
N THR A 294 0.91 -12.68 24.11
CA THR A 294 1.16 -14.12 24.01
C THR A 294 0.30 -14.77 22.93
N VAL A 295 -0.98 -14.47 22.89
CA VAL A 295 -1.91 -15.01 21.89
C VAL A 295 -1.56 -14.46 20.50
N ALA A 296 -1.30 -13.15 20.37
CA ALA A 296 -0.89 -12.53 19.13
C ALA A 296 0.38 -13.18 18.54
N GLN A 297 1.43 -13.39 19.35
CA GLN A 297 2.65 -14.06 18.90
C GLN A 297 2.39 -15.49 18.42
N ARG A 298 1.53 -16.25 19.12
CA ARG A 298 1.17 -17.60 18.72
C ARG A 298 0.33 -17.66 17.45
N LEU A 299 -0.55 -16.70 17.24
CA LEU A 299 -1.34 -16.57 16.00
C LEU A 299 -0.48 -16.08 14.83
N ILE A 300 0.40 -15.11 15.07
CA ILE A 300 1.39 -14.68 14.07
C ILE A 300 2.28 -15.84 13.63
N SER A 301 2.67 -16.73 14.55
CA SER A 301 3.43 -17.95 14.19
C SER A 301 2.61 -18.96 13.38
N ARG A 302 1.30 -18.79 13.28
CA ARG A 302 0.35 -19.53 12.45
C ARG A 302 -0.19 -18.72 11.29
N ASP A 303 0.47 -17.58 11.01
CA ASP A 303 0.21 -16.74 9.85
C ASP A 303 -1.11 -15.96 9.90
N VAL A 304 -1.63 -15.74 11.10
CA VAL A 304 -2.77 -14.86 11.33
C VAL A 304 -2.27 -13.47 11.67
N GLY A 305 -2.53 -12.50 10.80
CA GLY A 305 -2.17 -11.10 10.99
C GLY A 305 -2.91 -10.49 12.18
N THR A 306 -2.24 -10.26 13.29
CA THR A 306 -2.87 -9.87 14.55
C THR A 306 -2.32 -8.57 15.09
N TYR A 307 -3.20 -7.65 15.47
CA TYR A 307 -2.91 -6.40 16.18
C TYR A 307 -3.70 -6.33 17.46
N GLY A 308 -3.09 -5.82 18.53
CA GLY A 308 -3.71 -5.74 19.85
C GLY A 308 -3.96 -4.32 20.34
N VAL A 309 -5.14 -4.07 20.87
CA VAL A 309 -5.47 -2.87 21.65
C VAL A 309 -6.01 -3.28 23.03
N TYR A 310 -5.91 -2.38 24.01
CA TYR A 310 -6.07 -2.73 25.41
C TYR A 310 -7.29 -2.10 26.08
N ASN A 311 -8.17 -1.50 25.31
CA ASN A 311 -9.46 -0.97 25.75
C ASN A 311 -10.44 -0.80 24.59
N GLY A 312 -11.72 -0.68 24.93
CA GLY A 312 -12.79 -0.59 23.93
C GLY A 312 -12.82 0.74 23.15
N SER A 313 -12.32 1.84 23.71
CA SER A 313 -12.28 3.13 23.00
C SER A 313 -11.25 3.09 21.85
N ASP A 314 -10.03 2.66 22.16
CA ASP A 314 -8.97 2.51 21.14
C ASP A 314 -9.38 1.52 20.04
N ALA A 315 -10.16 0.49 20.39
CA ALA A 315 -10.69 -0.46 19.41
C ALA A 315 -11.65 0.23 18.41
N LEU A 316 -12.57 1.05 18.91
CA LEU A 316 -13.53 1.76 18.05
C LEU A 316 -12.85 2.83 17.21
N ASP A 317 -11.87 3.54 17.75
CA ASP A 317 -11.07 4.53 17.02
C ASP A 317 -10.29 3.85 15.88
N LEU A 318 -9.68 2.69 16.16
CA LEU A 318 -8.97 1.91 15.14
C LEU A 318 -9.92 1.39 14.06
N ILE A 319 -11.10 0.86 14.41
CA ILE A 319 -12.11 0.37 13.44
C ILE A 319 -12.56 1.50 12.51
N ALA A 320 -12.66 2.72 13.02
CA ALA A 320 -13.03 3.88 12.21
C ALA A 320 -11.91 4.31 11.23
N GLU A 321 -10.63 4.10 11.59
CA GLU A 321 -9.48 4.49 10.79
C GLU A 321 -8.96 3.36 9.87
N ASP A 322 -8.95 2.12 10.35
CA ASP A 322 -8.34 0.95 9.68
C ASP A 322 -9.09 -0.33 10.08
N ARG A 323 -10.10 -0.68 9.29
CA ARG A 323 -11.03 -1.77 9.59
C ARG A 323 -10.37 -3.15 9.58
N PRO A 324 -10.49 -3.92 10.70
CA PRO A 324 -10.10 -5.32 10.69
C PRO A 324 -11.15 -6.18 9.94
N ASP A 325 -10.75 -7.38 9.55
CA ASP A 325 -11.68 -8.41 9.05
C ASP A 325 -12.38 -9.09 10.21
N ILE A 326 -11.61 -9.36 11.27
CA ILE A 326 -12.09 -10.06 12.47
C ILE A 326 -11.66 -9.29 13.72
N MET A 327 -12.54 -9.19 14.69
CA MET A 327 -12.23 -8.70 16.03
C MET A 327 -12.42 -9.81 17.06
N VAL A 328 -11.38 -10.07 17.87
CA VAL A 328 -11.47 -10.92 19.06
C VAL A 328 -11.58 -9.98 20.28
N LEU A 329 -12.67 -10.07 21.00
CA LEU A 329 -13.10 -9.07 21.98
C LEU A 329 -13.36 -9.68 23.34
N ASP A 330 -12.68 -9.17 24.39
CA ASP A 330 -13.09 -9.43 25.76
C ASP A 330 -14.29 -8.58 26.17
N LEU A 331 -15.14 -9.15 27.02
CA LEU A 331 -16.32 -8.45 27.55
C LEU A 331 -16.00 -7.58 28.76
N LYS A 332 -15.09 -8.01 29.63
CA LYS A 332 -14.81 -7.37 30.90
C LYS A 332 -13.52 -6.59 30.87
N MET A 333 -13.59 -5.39 30.33
CA MET A 333 -12.49 -4.44 30.29
C MET A 333 -12.82 -3.17 31.08
N PRO A 334 -11.85 -2.47 31.67
CA PRO A 334 -12.04 -1.17 32.24
C PRO A 334 -12.59 -0.14 31.23
N GLY A 335 -13.52 0.70 31.66
CA GLY A 335 -14.11 1.73 30.80
C GLY A 335 -15.29 1.23 29.98
N LEU A 336 -15.15 1.12 28.66
CA LEU A 336 -16.23 0.69 27.77
C LEU A 336 -16.40 -0.83 27.79
N HIS A 337 -17.58 -1.29 28.21
CA HIS A 337 -17.90 -2.72 28.31
C HIS A 337 -17.94 -3.38 26.91
N GLY A 338 -17.39 -4.60 26.77
CA GLY A 338 -17.24 -5.27 25.47
C GLY A 338 -18.55 -5.47 24.70
N ILE A 339 -19.68 -5.66 25.37
CA ILE A 339 -20.99 -5.73 24.68
C ILE A 339 -21.32 -4.42 23.96
N GLU A 340 -20.98 -3.28 24.55
CA GLU A 340 -21.18 -1.98 23.90
C GLU A 340 -20.17 -1.76 22.75
N VAL A 341 -18.94 -2.26 22.90
CA VAL A 341 -17.96 -2.27 21.80
C VAL A 341 -18.49 -3.10 20.62
N LEU A 342 -18.99 -4.32 20.87
CA LEU A 342 -19.62 -5.17 19.85
C LEU A 342 -20.75 -4.45 19.14
N ARG A 343 -21.68 -3.87 19.88
CA ARG A 343 -22.83 -3.15 19.32
C ARG A 343 -22.38 -2.03 18.37
N ARG A 344 -21.47 -1.16 18.85
CA ARG A 344 -20.94 -0.04 18.07
C ARG A 344 -20.12 -0.51 16.86
N THR A 345 -19.35 -1.57 17.02
CA THR A 345 -18.62 -2.16 15.88
C THR A 345 -19.58 -2.59 14.79
N LYS A 346 -20.67 -3.28 15.14
CA LYS A 346 -21.66 -3.73 14.15
C LYS A 346 -22.48 -2.58 13.55
N GLU A 347 -22.58 -1.45 14.22
CA GLU A 347 -23.16 -0.21 13.67
C GLU A 347 -22.20 0.51 12.71
N LEU A 348 -20.90 0.59 13.04
CA LEU A 348 -19.89 1.29 12.26
C LEU A 348 -19.37 0.47 11.07
N ALA A 349 -19.20 -0.83 11.27
CA ALA A 349 -18.60 -1.76 10.33
C ALA A 349 -19.29 -3.15 10.46
N PRO A 350 -20.50 -3.31 9.93
CA PRO A 350 -21.28 -4.54 10.07
C PRO A 350 -20.60 -5.78 9.47
N GLU A 351 -19.68 -5.56 8.53
CA GLU A 351 -18.88 -6.59 7.88
C GLU A 351 -17.83 -7.21 8.80
N VAL A 352 -17.36 -6.52 9.83
CA VAL A 352 -16.36 -7.06 10.77
C VAL A 352 -16.93 -8.22 11.56
N GLU A 353 -16.38 -9.42 11.41
CA GLU A 353 -16.78 -10.56 12.21
C GLU A 353 -16.20 -10.49 13.62
N VAL A 354 -17.07 -10.63 14.64
CA VAL A 354 -16.66 -10.48 16.03
C VAL A 354 -16.72 -11.81 16.76
N ILE A 355 -15.57 -12.22 17.31
CA ILE A 355 -15.43 -13.40 18.18
C ILE A 355 -15.30 -12.89 19.61
N ILE A 356 -16.20 -13.29 20.48
CA ILE A 356 -16.10 -12.98 21.91
C ILE A 356 -15.18 -13.99 22.58
N LEU A 357 -14.22 -13.51 23.39
CA LEU A 357 -13.31 -14.33 24.15
C LEU A 357 -13.19 -13.79 25.57
N THR A 358 -13.89 -14.38 26.52
CA THR A 358 -13.98 -13.84 27.89
C THR A 358 -13.80 -14.90 28.98
N GLY A 359 -13.17 -14.49 30.10
CA GLY A 359 -13.01 -15.36 31.27
C GLY A 359 -14.19 -15.37 32.25
N HIS A 360 -15.15 -14.44 32.08
CA HIS A 360 -16.20 -14.20 33.08
C HIS A 360 -17.56 -13.85 32.45
N GLY A 361 -17.93 -14.53 31.39
CA GLY A 361 -19.24 -14.30 30.76
C GLY A 361 -20.35 -15.17 31.38
N THR A 362 -21.56 -14.65 31.40
CA THR A 362 -22.78 -15.39 31.78
C THR A 362 -23.50 -15.91 30.53
N ASN A 363 -24.45 -16.84 30.69
CA ASN A 363 -25.29 -17.30 29.58
C ASN A 363 -26.11 -16.12 28.99
N GLU A 364 -26.52 -15.17 29.83
CA GLU A 364 -27.21 -13.96 29.35
C GLU A 364 -26.32 -13.07 28.49
N ASP A 365 -25.02 -12.95 28.84
CA ASP A 365 -24.06 -12.21 28.03
C ASP A 365 -23.82 -12.87 26.68
N MET A 366 -23.74 -14.21 26.67
CA MET A 366 -23.62 -14.99 25.43
C MET A 366 -24.82 -14.75 24.52
N GLU A 367 -26.06 -14.87 25.05
CA GLU A 367 -27.28 -14.63 24.27
C GLU A 367 -27.33 -13.21 23.71
N LYS A 368 -26.94 -12.19 24.50
CA LYS A 368 -26.86 -10.79 24.06
C LYS A 368 -25.83 -10.59 22.96
N CYS A 369 -24.63 -11.18 23.11
CA CYS A 369 -23.59 -11.08 22.11
C CYS A 369 -24.02 -11.71 20.77
N MET A 370 -24.59 -12.90 20.81
CA MET A 370 -25.09 -13.57 19.60
C MET A 370 -26.22 -12.77 18.95
N LYS A 371 -27.12 -12.18 19.73
CA LYS A 371 -28.20 -11.29 19.23
C LYS A 371 -27.66 -10.02 18.57
N PHE A 372 -26.55 -9.47 19.05
CA PHE A 372 -25.87 -8.33 18.45
C PHE A 372 -24.97 -8.69 17.27
N GLY A 373 -24.96 -9.97 16.86
CA GLY A 373 -24.26 -10.41 15.66
C GLY A 373 -22.81 -10.84 15.89
N ALA A 374 -22.46 -11.31 17.09
CA ALA A 374 -21.18 -11.98 17.29
C ALA A 374 -21.14 -13.27 16.44
N PHE A 375 -19.97 -13.55 15.84
CA PHE A 375 -19.75 -14.77 15.07
C PHE A 375 -19.61 -16.01 15.96
N ALA A 376 -18.88 -15.87 17.04
CA ALA A 376 -18.65 -16.94 18.01
C ALA A 376 -18.48 -16.37 19.43
N TYR A 377 -18.66 -17.24 20.41
CA TYR A 377 -18.44 -16.96 21.82
C TYR A 377 -17.60 -18.07 22.43
N MET A 378 -16.44 -17.70 23.00
CA MET A 378 -15.44 -18.61 23.55
C MET A 378 -15.07 -18.20 24.98
N ASN A 379 -14.72 -19.16 25.80
CA ASN A 379 -14.28 -18.92 27.19
C ASN A 379 -12.75 -18.96 27.30
N LYS A 380 -12.19 -18.11 28.15
CA LYS A 380 -10.80 -18.24 28.63
C LYS A 380 -10.75 -19.30 29.75
N PRO A 381 -9.71 -20.14 29.83
CA PRO A 381 -8.56 -20.23 28.92
C PRO A 381 -8.94 -20.88 27.57
N VAL A 382 -8.46 -20.31 26.47
CA VAL A 382 -8.75 -20.77 25.12
C VAL A 382 -7.59 -21.62 24.57
N ASP A 383 -7.94 -22.70 23.88
CA ASP A 383 -7.00 -23.43 23.06
C ASP A 383 -6.66 -22.62 21.79
N ILE A 384 -5.37 -22.51 21.48
CA ILE A 384 -4.89 -21.71 20.34
C ILE A 384 -5.30 -22.34 19.00
N GLU A 385 -5.38 -23.66 18.91
CA GLU A 385 -5.86 -24.38 17.74
C GLU A 385 -7.34 -24.06 17.51
N GLU A 386 -8.17 -24.14 18.55
CA GLU A 386 -9.61 -23.85 18.48
C GLU A 386 -9.87 -22.39 18.10
N LEU A 387 -9.12 -21.44 18.67
CA LEU A 387 -9.22 -20.03 18.32
C LEU A 387 -8.80 -19.79 16.87
N SER A 388 -7.69 -20.40 16.41
CA SER A 388 -7.21 -20.29 15.03
C SER A 388 -8.21 -20.84 14.02
N GLU A 389 -8.85 -22.00 14.31
CA GLU A 389 -9.89 -22.55 13.46
C GLU A 389 -11.14 -21.67 13.43
N THR A 390 -11.52 -21.07 14.57
CA THR A 390 -12.66 -20.15 14.64
C THR A 390 -12.41 -18.88 13.82
N ILE A 391 -11.20 -18.33 13.90
CA ILE A 391 -10.77 -17.20 13.07
C ILE A 391 -10.82 -17.57 11.59
N LYS A 392 -10.34 -18.76 11.21
CA LYS A 392 -10.38 -19.24 9.84
C LYS A 392 -11.83 -19.36 9.32
N LYS A 393 -12.74 -19.93 10.10
CA LYS A 393 -14.17 -20.04 9.74
C LYS A 393 -14.83 -18.66 9.56
N ALA A 394 -14.47 -17.68 10.44
CA ALA A 394 -14.95 -16.31 10.30
C ALA A 394 -14.44 -15.66 8.99
N ASN A 395 -13.17 -15.89 8.66
CA ASN A 395 -12.58 -15.40 7.42
C ASN A 395 -13.19 -16.05 6.17
N GLU A 396 -13.45 -17.35 6.18
CA GLU A 396 -14.13 -18.07 5.09
C GLU A 396 -15.54 -17.52 4.86
N LYS A 397 -16.28 -17.17 5.91
CA LYS A 397 -17.60 -16.54 5.80
C LYS A 397 -17.53 -15.18 5.10
N LEU A 398 -16.52 -14.37 5.42
CA LEU A 398 -16.31 -13.06 4.78
C LEU A 398 -16.02 -13.19 3.28
N HIS A 399 -15.19 -14.15 2.90
CA HIS A 399 -14.75 -14.32 1.51
C HIS A 399 -15.71 -15.21 0.69
N GLY A 400 -16.38 -16.18 1.31
CA GLY A 400 -17.41 -17.03 0.67
C GLY A 400 -18.61 -16.24 0.17
N ASN A 401 -19.06 -15.23 0.91
CA ASN A 401 -20.14 -14.32 0.49
C ASN A 401 -19.73 -13.41 -0.70
N ALA A 402 -18.43 -13.13 -0.89
CA ALA A 402 -17.92 -12.36 -2.02
C ALA A 402 -17.90 -13.20 -3.33
N PHE A 403 -17.69 -14.51 -3.24
CA PHE A 403 -17.70 -15.40 -4.40
C PHE A 403 -19.13 -15.64 -4.92
N ASP A 404 -20.10 -15.84 -4.03
CA ASP A 404 -21.50 -16.06 -4.43
C ASP A 404 -22.14 -14.83 -5.08
N SER A 405 -21.88 -13.63 -4.58
CA SER A 405 -22.40 -12.38 -5.15
C SER A 405 -21.86 -12.06 -6.55
N ASN A 406 -20.63 -12.48 -6.86
CA ASN A 406 -20.05 -12.29 -8.19
C ASN A 406 -20.50 -13.37 -9.19
N GLN A 407 -20.83 -14.58 -8.75
CA GLN A 407 -21.40 -15.62 -9.62
C GLN A 407 -22.87 -15.33 -9.97
N ILE A 408 -23.66 -14.84 -9.01
CA ILE A 408 -25.07 -14.47 -9.24
C ILE A 408 -25.17 -13.31 -10.24
N LYS A 409 -24.35 -12.26 -10.13
CA LYS A 409 -24.33 -11.16 -11.10
C LYS A 409 -23.91 -11.59 -12.50
N LYS A 410 -22.99 -12.55 -12.63
CA LYS A 410 -22.57 -13.10 -13.93
C LYS A 410 -23.66 -13.96 -14.58
N VAL A 411 -24.45 -14.70 -13.80
CA VAL A 411 -25.55 -15.51 -14.29
C VAL A 411 -26.74 -14.64 -14.70
N GLU A 412 -27.02 -13.54 -13.99
CA GLU A 412 -28.06 -12.58 -14.35
C GLU A 412 -27.73 -11.78 -15.62
N GLN A 413 -26.46 -11.40 -15.82
CA GLN A 413 -26.01 -10.76 -17.07
C GLN A 413 -26.11 -11.69 -18.30
N ILE A 414 -25.94 -13.01 -18.12
CA ILE A 414 -26.08 -13.99 -19.21
C ILE A 414 -27.56 -14.28 -19.48
N ARG A 415 -28.45 -14.15 -18.51
CA ARG A 415 -29.91 -14.35 -18.68
C ARG A 415 -30.66 -13.13 -19.21
N GLY A 416 -30.07 -11.94 -19.12
CA GLY A 416 -30.65 -10.69 -19.66
C GLY A 416 -30.22 -10.37 -21.10
N ALA A 417 -29.41 -11.23 -21.75
CA ALA A 417 -28.90 -11.06 -23.11
C ALA A 417 -29.45 -12.09 -24.13
N ASN A 418 -30.54 -12.76 -23.80
CA ASN A 418 -31.30 -13.59 -24.74
C ASN A 418 -32.73 -13.09 -24.91
#